data_2e34428b6145c73187560dcfe43142e2
#
_entry.id   2e34428b6145c73187560dcfe43142e2
#
_cell.length_a   1.000
_cell.length_b   1.000
_cell.length_c   1.000
_cell.angle_alpha   90.00
_cell.angle_beta   90.00
_cell.angle_gamma   90.00
#
_symmetry.space_group_name_H-M   'P 1'
#
loop_
_entity.id
_entity.type
_entity.pdbx_description
1 polymer ?
#
loop_
_entity_poly.entity_id
_entity_poly.type
_entity_poly.pdbx_seq_one_letter_code
_entity_poly.pdbx_strand_id
1 'polypeptide(L)'
;FPLLVVGVFVVGMIRVLIRPEWIELLAGTNSLTGNLAGVVFGVFMYFPTLVEVPIAKMFLELGMHRGPLLAYLMSDPELSLQSILIISAIIGRRKTFTYVGLVALFSAAAGLIYGAWIDGAALFSLALYLAGFIAALALLLSVASRRAAASSPKGV
;
A
#
# COMPACT_ATOMS: atom_id res chain seq x y z
N PHE A 1 24.18 0.60 -14.65
CA PHE A 1 24.42 -0.86 -14.57
C PHE A 1 24.96 -1.32 -13.21
N PRO A 2 25.95 -0.65 -12.56
CA PRO A 2 26.46 -1.10 -11.27
C PRO A 2 25.43 -1.02 -10.13
N LEU A 3 24.55 -0.01 -10.11
CA LEU A 3 23.46 0.12 -9.13
C LEU A 3 22.48 -1.05 -9.18
N LEU A 4 22.18 -1.56 -10.37
CA LEU A 4 21.29 -2.72 -10.53
C LEU A 4 21.94 -4.00 -9.98
N VAL A 5 23.22 -4.20 -10.23
CA VAL A 5 23.96 -5.36 -9.69
C VAL A 5 24.01 -5.31 -8.17
N VAL A 6 24.33 -4.15 -7.58
CA VAL A 6 24.31 -3.95 -6.13
C VAL A 6 22.91 -4.17 -5.57
N GLY A 7 21.87 -3.65 -6.23
CA GLY A 7 20.48 -3.83 -5.81
C GLY A 7 20.07 -5.31 -5.79
N VAL A 8 20.34 -6.06 -6.85
CA VAL A 8 20.06 -7.51 -6.91
C VAL A 8 20.84 -8.28 -5.84
N PHE A 9 22.08 -7.91 -5.58
CA PHE A 9 22.88 -8.52 -4.51
C PHE A 9 22.26 -8.26 -3.13
N VAL A 10 21.84 -7.01 -2.85
CA VAL A 10 21.15 -6.64 -1.60
C VAL A 10 19.84 -7.41 -1.46
N VAL A 11 19.04 -7.54 -2.51
CA VAL A 11 17.81 -8.34 -2.52
C VAL A 11 18.12 -9.80 -2.17
N GLY A 12 19.17 -10.37 -2.75
CA GLY A 12 19.62 -11.73 -2.43
C GLY A 12 19.99 -11.90 -0.95
N MET A 13 20.65 -10.90 -0.35
CA MET A 13 20.96 -10.90 1.09
C MET A 13 19.70 -10.79 1.96
N ILE A 14 18.78 -9.89 1.61
CA ILE A 14 17.51 -9.70 2.33
C ILE A 14 16.68 -10.98 2.28
N ARG A 15 16.64 -11.68 1.14
CA ARG A 15 15.94 -12.96 0.99
C ARG A 15 16.39 -14.01 2.01
N VAL A 16 17.67 -14.04 2.37
CA VAL A 16 18.22 -14.99 3.36
C VAL A 16 17.77 -14.62 4.77
N LEU A 17 17.57 -13.34 5.05
CA LEU A 17 17.19 -12.82 6.36
C LEU A 17 15.68 -12.91 6.61
N ILE A 18 14.85 -12.78 5.57
CA ILE A 18 13.39 -12.87 5.67
C ILE A 18 12.98 -14.34 5.66
N ARG A 19 12.34 -14.77 6.74
CA ARG A 19 11.76 -16.10 6.82
C ARG A 19 10.48 -16.16 5.98
N PRO A 20 10.34 -17.15 5.08
CA PRO A 20 9.13 -17.31 4.25
C PRO A 20 7.85 -17.37 5.08
N GLU A 21 7.91 -18.02 6.26
CA GLU A 21 6.74 -18.17 7.14
C GLU A 21 6.14 -16.83 7.59
N TRP A 22 6.95 -15.80 7.72
CA TRP A 22 6.47 -14.47 8.09
C TRP A 22 5.73 -13.79 6.95
N ILE A 23 6.22 -13.93 5.74
CA ILE A 23 5.58 -13.37 4.55
C ILE A 23 4.25 -14.10 4.28
N GLU A 24 4.27 -15.43 4.35
CA GLU A 24 3.08 -16.25 4.17
C GLU A 24 2.02 -15.97 5.23
N LEU A 25 2.41 -15.83 6.50
CA LEU A 25 1.50 -15.51 7.61
C LEU A 25 0.87 -14.12 7.47
N LEU A 26 1.65 -13.11 7.09
CA LEU A 26 1.21 -11.72 7.05
C LEU A 26 0.53 -11.34 5.73
N ALA A 27 1.00 -11.87 4.61
CA ALA A 27 0.61 -11.46 3.27
C ALA A 27 0.39 -12.64 2.29
N GLY A 28 0.28 -13.88 2.79
CA GLY A 28 0.05 -15.08 1.98
C GLY A 28 -1.38 -15.23 1.47
N THR A 29 -2.31 -14.45 1.97
CA THR A 29 -3.72 -14.47 1.56
C THR A 29 -4.21 -13.11 1.11
N ASN A 30 -5.21 -13.08 0.21
CA ASN A 30 -5.86 -11.84 -0.20
C ASN A 30 -6.87 -11.39 0.86
N SER A 31 -6.38 -10.92 1.99
CA SER A 31 -7.15 -10.38 3.09
C SER A 31 -6.87 -8.88 3.28
N LEU A 32 -7.74 -8.18 4.00
CA LEU A 32 -7.49 -6.76 4.33
C LEU A 32 -6.18 -6.60 5.11
N THR A 33 -5.94 -7.50 6.06
CA THR A 33 -4.70 -7.52 6.87
C THR A 33 -3.48 -7.79 5.99
N GLY A 34 -3.56 -8.73 5.04
CA GLY A 34 -2.48 -9.02 4.10
C GLY A 34 -2.16 -7.83 3.19
N ASN A 35 -3.18 -7.17 2.67
CA ASN A 35 -2.99 -5.98 1.82
C ASN A 35 -2.44 -4.79 2.61
N LEU A 36 -2.88 -4.59 3.86
CA LEU A 36 -2.29 -3.56 4.73
C LEU A 36 -0.84 -3.91 5.11
N ALA A 37 -0.52 -5.18 5.32
CA ALA A 37 0.87 -5.61 5.52
C ALA A 37 1.74 -5.29 4.29
N GLY A 38 1.21 -5.51 3.07
CA GLY A 38 1.86 -5.10 1.83
C GLY A 38 2.17 -3.60 1.81
N VAL A 39 1.19 -2.75 2.15
CA VAL A 39 1.40 -1.29 2.28
C VAL A 39 2.47 -0.94 3.31
N VAL A 40 2.46 -1.57 4.48
CA VAL A 40 3.47 -1.35 5.53
C VAL A 40 4.86 -1.74 5.02
N PHE A 41 4.98 -2.86 4.30
CA PHE A 41 6.24 -3.23 3.67
C PHE A 41 6.74 -2.15 2.70
N GLY A 42 5.84 -1.55 1.88
CA GLY A 42 6.19 -0.44 1.00
C GLY A 42 6.73 0.78 1.74
N VAL A 43 6.17 1.12 2.91
CA VAL A 43 6.65 2.25 3.72
C VAL A 43 8.09 2.04 4.22
N PHE A 44 8.43 0.83 4.65
CA PHE A 44 9.72 0.54 5.28
C PHE A 44 10.79 0.01 4.33
N MET A 45 10.38 -0.59 3.20
CA MET A 45 11.28 -1.25 2.26
C MET A 45 11.38 -0.45 0.95
N TYR A 46 11.75 0.84 1.07
CA TYR A 46 11.97 1.69 -0.10
C TYR A 46 13.19 1.23 -0.89
N PHE A 47 12.94 0.83 -2.13
CA PHE A 47 13.98 0.44 -3.07
C PHE A 47 13.95 1.30 -4.34
N PRO A 48 15.10 1.52 -5.00
CA PRO A 48 15.11 2.18 -6.30
C PRO A 48 14.25 1.39 -7.30
N THR A 49 13.49 2.08 -8.13
CA THR A 49 12.56 1.53 -9.15
C THR A 49 13.16 0.40 -10.00
N LEU A 50 14.47 0.45 -10.27
CA LEU A 50 15.18 -0.59 -11.02
C LEU A 50 15.24 -1.95 -10.31
N VAL A 51 15.01 -1.98 -9.01
CA VAL A 51 15.11 -3.19 -8.17
C VAL A 51 13.72 -3.71 -7.76
N GLU A 52 12.66 -2.96 -7.99
CA GLU A 52 11.28 -3.34 -7.65
C GLU A 52 10.87 -4.70 -8.26
N VAL A 53 11.21 -4.95 -9.52
CA VAL A 53 10.85 -6.19 -10.20
C VAL A 53 11.50 -7.42 -9.55
N PRO A 54 12.83 -7.44 -9.30
CA PRO A 54 13.46 -8.53 -8.54
C PRO A 54 12.86 -8.72 -7.14
N ILE A 55 12.51 -7.63 -6.45
CA ILE A 55 11.90 -7.69 -5.11
C ILE A 55 10.49 -8.27 -5.19
N ALA A 56 9.67 -7.81 -6.12
CA ALA A 56 8.34 -8.34 -6.35
C ALA A 56 8.38 -9.86 -6.62
N LYS A 57 9.33 -10.30 -7.47
CA LYS A 57 9.55 -11.71 -7.72
C LYS A 57 9.97 -12.46 -6.44
N MET A 58 10.88 -11.89 -5.66
CA MET A 58 11.29 -12.47 -4.38
C MET A 58 10.11 -12.67 -3.42
N PHE A 59 9.25 -11.66 -3.27
CA PHE A 59 8.07 -11.76 -2.40
C PHE A 59 7.08 -12.83 -2.87
N LEU A 60 6.87 -12.97 -4.19
CA LEU A 60 6.06 -14.06 -4.75
C LEU A 60 6.65 -15.43 -4.42
N GLU A 61 7.96 -15.59 -4.55
CA GLU A 61 8.67 -16.84 -4.25
C GLU A 61 8.67 -17.16 -2.75
N LEU A 62 8.55 -16.14 -1.89
CA LEU A 62 8.40 -16.29 -0.43
C LEU A 62 6.94 -16.53 0.00
N GLY A 63 6.01 -16.72 -0.94
CA GLY A 63 4.61 -17.04 -0.66
C GLY A 63 3.68 -15.84 -0.49
N MET A 64 4.12 -14.62 -0.83
CA MET A 64 3.24 -13.44 -0.82
C MET A 64 2.15 -13.57 -1.88
N HIS A 65 0.89 -13.34 -1.50
CA HIS A 65 -0.21 -13.31 -2.45
C HIS A 65 -0.12 -12.10 -3.38
N ARG A 66 -0.61 -12.22 -4.61
CA ARG A 66 -0.54 -11.18 -5.65
C ARG A 66 -1.29 -9.89 -5.29
N GLY A 67 -2.37 -9.99 -4.48
CA GLY A 67 -3.10 -8.83 -3.96
C GLY A 67 -2.21 -7.95 -3.06
N PRO A 68 -1.72 -8.46 -1.91
CA PRO A 68 -0.76 -7.77 -1.07
C PRO A 68 0.48 -7.27 -1.80
N LEU A 69 0.97 -8.02 -2.79
CA LEU A 69 2.09 -7.58 -3.61
C LEU A 69 1.75 -6.32 -4.42
N LEU A 70 0.56 -6.27 -5.02
CA LEU A 70 0.13 -5.05 -5.73
C LEU A 70 -0.01 -3.88 -4.76
N ALA A 71 -0.58 -4.10 -3.57
CA ALA A 71 -0.69 -3.07 -2.54
C ALA A 71 0.70 -2.53 -2.14
N TYR A 72 1.70 -3.41 -2.01
CA TYR A 72 3.10 -3.05 -1.79
C TYR A 72 3.62 -2.16 -2.94
N LEU A 73 3.55 -2.63 -4.18
CA LEU A 73 4.08 -1.93 -5.36
C LEU A 73 3.43 -0.56 -5.59
N MET A 74 2.15 -0.40 -5.24
CA MET A 74 1.47 0.89 -5.34
C MET A 74 1.82 1.85 -4.20
N SER A 75 2.15 1.34 -3.03
CA SER A 75 2.48 2.17 -1.87
C SER A 75 3.95 2.55 -1.80
N ASP A 76 4.86 1.71 -2.29
CA ASP A 76 6.32 1.89 -2.18
C ASP A 76 6.81 3.25 -2.70
N PRO A 77 6.51 3.69 -3.94
CA PRO A 77 7.00 4.97 -4.46
C PRO A 77 6.40 6.17 -3.73
N GLU A 78 5.17 6.06 -3.23
CA GLU A 78 4.41 7.17 -2.66
C GLU A 78 4.59 7.31 -1.15
N LEU A 79 4.67 6.20 -0.43
CA LEU A 79 4.66 6.14 1.03
C LEU A 79 6.02 5.80 1.66
N SER A 80 7.13 5.94 0.93
CA SER A 80 8.43 5.71 1.55
C SER A 80 8.62 6.62 2.78
N LEU A 81 9.26 6.10 3.82
CA LEU A 81 9.52 6.85 5.05
C LEU A 81 10.17 8.21 4.77
N GLN A 82 11.07 8.25 3.80
CA GLN A 82 11.74 9.47 3.36
C GLN A 82 10.76 10.47 2.74
N SER A 83 9.86 10.03 1.84
CA SER A 83 8.83 10.87 1.23
C SER A 83 7.87 11.43 2.28
N ILE A 84 7.43 10.61 3.23
CA ILE A 84 6.55 11.02 4.34
C ILE A 84 7.20 12.13 5.17
N LEU A 85 8.48 12.00 5.50
CA LEU A 85 9.22 13.01 6.26
C LEU A 85 9.32 14.33 5.49
N ILE A 86 9.67 14.28 4.20
CA ILE A 86 9.77 15.48 3.35
C ILE A 86 8.41 16.17 3.23
N ILE A 87 7.36 15.41 2.89
CA ILE A 87 6.00 15.94 2.75
C ILE A 87 5.52 16.55 4.07
N SER A 88 5.83 15.91 5.21
CA SER A 88 5.43 16.43 6.53
C SER A 88 6.09 17.78 6.88
N ALA A 89 7.31 18.01 6.41
CA ALA A 89 8.01 19.26 6.57
C ALA A 89 7.41 20.40 5.71
N ILE A 90 6.86 20.06 4.53
CA ILE A 90 6.33 21.05 3.58
C ILE A 90 4.87 21.42 3.89
N ILE A 91 3.99 20.41 4.03
CA ILE A 91 2.53 20.64 4.17
C ILE A 91 1.99 20.47 5.59
N GLY A 92 2.86 20.10 6.52
CA GLY A 92 2.54 19.88 7.93
C GLY A 92 1.96 18.49 8.24
N ARG A 93 2.17 18.04 9.47
CA ARG A 93 1.88 16.66 9.93
C ARG A 93 0.43 16.22 9.68
N ARG A 94 -0.57 17.08 9.96
CA ARG A 94 -2.00 16.71 9.81
C ARG A 94 -2.37 16.36 8.38
N LYS A 95 -1.93 17.16 7.41
CA LYS A 95 -2.20 16.93 5.99
C LYS A 95 -1.44 15.69 5.50
N THR A 96 -0.21 15.50 5.97
CA THR A 96 0.59 14.30 5.65
C THR A 96 -0.07 13.03 6.14
N PHE A 97 -0.61 13.00 7.37
CA PHE A 97 -1.35 11.82 7.85
C PHE A 97 -2.58 11.51 7.01
N THR A 98 -3.31 12.54 6.56
CA THR A 98 -4.45 12.36 5.65
C THR A 98 -3.99 11.78 4.31
N TYR A 99 -2.91 12.31 3.74
CA TYR A 99 -2.32 11.81 2.49
C TYR A 99 -1.89 10.34 2.61
N VAL A 100 -1.09 10.03 3.63
CA VAL A 100 -0.62 8.65 3.90
C VAL A 100 -1.80 7.69 4.07
N GLY A 101 -2.82 8.10 4.84
CA GLY A 101 -4.02 7.30 5.06
C GLY A 101 -4.81 7.04 3.76
N LEU A 102 -4.93 8.05 2.90
CA LEU A 102 -5.60 7.91 1.61
C LEU A 102 -4.83 6.98 0.67
N VAL A 103 -3.51 7.18 0.52
CA VAL A 103 -2.69 6.32 -0.35
C VAL A 103 -2.71 4.87 0.17
N ALA A 104 -2.56 4.66 1.49
CA ALA A 104 -2.66 3.33 2.09
C ALA A 104 -4.01 2.66 1.81
N LEU A 105 -5.11 3.42 1.94
CA LEU A 105 -6.46 2.94 1.67
C LEU A 105 -6.63 2.55 0.20
N PHE A 106 -6.20 3.41 -0.74
CA PHE A 106 -6.29 3.13 -2.18
C PHE A 106 -5.42 1.94 -2.57
N SER A 107 -4.19 1.85 -2.09
CA SER A 107 -3.27 0.74 -2.37
C SER A 107 -3.83 -0.59 -1.84
N ALA A 108 -4.34 -0.61 -0.59
CA ALA A 108 -4.95 -1.81 -0.02
C ALA A 108 -6.22 -2.23 -0.77
N ALA A 109 -7.09 -1.28 -1.15
CA ALA A 109 -8.29 -1.56 -1.92
C ALA A 109 -7.97 -2.11 -3.31
N ALA A 110 -7.01 -1.51 -4.02
CA ALA A 110 -6.54 -2.00 -5.31
C ALA A 110 -5.97 -3.41 -5.20
N GLY A 111 -5.16 -3.68 -4.17
CA GLY A 111 -4.64 -5.02 -3.90
C GLY A 111 -5.74 -6.04 -3.64
N LEU A 112 -6.75 -5.70 -2.81
CA LEU A 112 -7.89 -6.59 -2.53
C LEU A 112 -8.69 -6.92 -3.80
N ILE A 113 -9.01 -5.92 -4.61
CA ILE A 113 -9.79 -6.10 -5.84
C ILE A 113 -9.00 -6.95 -6.84
N TYR A 114 -7.73 -6.64 -7.04
CA TYR A 114 -6.84 -7.38 -7.94
C TYR A 114 -6.64 -8.82 -7.47
N GLY A 115 -6.38 -9.02 -6.18
CA GLY A 115 -6.24 -10.35 -5.61
C GLY A 115 -7.50 -11.18 -5.77
N ALA A 116 -8.68 -10.61 -5.48
CA ALA A 116 -9.97 -11.28 -5.69
C ALA A 116 -10.19 -11.65 -7.17
N TRP A 117 -9.80 -10.78 -8.10
CA TRP A 117 -9.87 -11.08 -9.54
C TRP A 117 -8.97 -12.26 -9.92
N ILE A 118 -7.74 -12.29 -9.43
CA ILE A 118 -6.80 -13.39 -9.68
C ILE A 118 -7.29 -14.72 -9.08
N ASP A 119 -7.95 -14.65 -7.92
CA ASP A 119 -8.56 -15.81 -7.25
C ASP A 119 -9.84 -16.32 -7.94
N GLY A 120 -10.23 -15.70 -9.07
CA GLY A 120 -11.38 -16.12 -9.86
C GLY A 120 -12.72 -15.58 -9.36
N ALA A 121 -12.72 -14.50 -8.60
CA ALA A 121 -13.96 -13.87 -8.16
C ALA A 121 -14.82 -13.42 -9.35
N ALA A 122 -16.14 -13.65 -9.27
CA ALA A 122 -17.06 -13.23 -10.30
C ALA A 122 -17.05 -11.71 -10.48
N LEU A 123 -17.26 -11.21 -11.70
CA LEU A 123 -17.31 -9.78 -12.00
C LEU A 123 -18.30 -9.03 -11.10
N PHE A 124 -19.39 -9.67 -10.71
CA PHE A 124 -20.37 -9.10 -9.79
C PHE A 124 -19.79 -8.82 -8.39
N SER A 125 -18.99 -9.74 -7.84
CA SER A 125 -18.33 -9.53 -6.54
C SER A 125 -17.27 -8.44 -6.60
N LEU A 126 -16.51 -8.35 -7.71
CA LEU A 126 -15.58 -7.25 -7.93
C LEU A 126 -16.27 -5.90 -8.00
N ALA A 127 -17.41 -5.81 -8.71
CA ALA A 127 -18.22 -4.62 -8.75
C ALA A 127 -18.75 -4.23 -7.36
N LEU A 128 -19.11 -5.21 -6.53
CA LEU A 128 -19.56 -4.97 -5.16
C LEU A 128 -18.42 -4.44 -4.27
N TYR A 129 -17.20 -4.98 -4.38
CA TYR A 129 -16.02 -4.46 -3.67
C TYR A 129 -15.72 -3.02 -4.07
N LEU A 130 -15.77 -2.73 -5.37
CA LEU A 130 -15.54 -1.38 -5.89
C LEU A 130 -16.62 -0.40 -5.41
N ALA A 131 -17.89 -0.80 -5.48
CA ALA A 131 -19.01 0.00 -4.99
C ALA A 131 -18.91 0.25 -3.48
N GLY A 132 -18.57 -0.77 -2.69
CA GLY A 132 -18.33 -0.65 -1.26
C GLY A 132 -17.18 0.31 -0.94
N PHE A 133 -16.10 0.24 -1.69
CA PHE A 133 -14.97 1.16 -1.55
C PHE A 133 -15.36 2.61 -1.87
N ILE A 134 -16.08 2.85 -2.97
CA ILE A 134 -16.57 4.18 -3.35
C ILE A 134 -17.52 4.74 -2.29
N ALA A 135 -18.43 3.91 -1.77
CA ALA A 135 -19.35 4.31 -0.71
C ALA A 135 -18.62 4.68 0.60
N ALA A 136 -17.63 3.88 1.00
CA ALA A 136 -16.79 4.16 2.16
C ALA A 136 -16.01 5.47 2.00
N LEU A 137 -15.42 5.69 0.82
CA LEU A 137 -14.72 6.92 0.49
C LEU A 137 -15.64 8.15 0.52
N ALA A 138 -16.83 8.05 -0.08
CA ALA A 138 -17.84 9.10 -0.07
C ALA A 138 -18.28 9.44 1.37
N LEU A 139 -18.45 8.42 2.22
CA LEU A 139 -18.79 8.61 3.62
C LEU A 139 -17.65 9.33 4.37
N LEU A 140 -16.40 8.91 4.18
CA LEU A 140 -15.24 9.55 4.81
C LEU A 140 -15.12 11.01 4.40
N LEU A 141 -15.28 11.31 3.10
CA LEU A 141 -15.24 12.68 2.58
C LEU A 141 -16.39 13.53 3.13
N SER A 142 -17.59 12.98 3.24
CA SER A 142 -18.75 13.68 3.81
C SER A 142 -18.56 14.00 5.28
N VAL A 143 -18.00 13.08 6.06
CA VAL A 143 -17.67 13.33 7.48
C VAL A 143 -16.56 14.37 7.62
N ALA A 144 -15.51 14.29 6.78
CA ALA A 144 -14.43 15.25 6.78
C ALA A 144 -14.91 16.66 6.43
N SER A 145 -15.77 16.81 5.41
CA SER A 145 -16.34 18.10 5.01
C SER A 145 -17.24 18.70 6.09
N ARG A 146 -18.07 17.89 6.76
CA ARG A 146 -18.91 18.35 7.89
C ARG A 146 -18.06 18.84 9.06
N ARG A 147 -16.95 18.15 9.39
CA ARG A 147 -16.02 18.59 10.44
C ARG A 147 -15.29 19.88 10.06
N ALA A 148 -14.89 20.03 8.80
CA ALA A 148 -14.27 21.27 8.31
C ALA A 148 -15.25 22.46 8.38
N ALA A 149 -16.51 22.26 8.01
CA ALA A 149 -17.56 23.28 8.08
C ALA A 149 -17.88 23.66 9.54
N ALA A 150 -17.84 22.71 10.48
CA ALA A 150 -18.08 22.97 11.89
C ALA A 150 -16.91 23.71 12.59
N SER A 151 -15.70 23.62 12.05
CA SER A 151 -14.49 24.26 12.59
C SER A 151 -14.20 25.64 11.97
N SER A 152 -14.98 26.09 10.97
CA SER A 152 -14.86 27.44 10.42
C SER A 152 -15.50 28.45 11.39
N PRO A 153 -14.74 29.41 11.95
CA PRO A 153 -15.34 30.45 12.78
C PRO A 153 -16.30 31.25 11.89
N LYS A 154 -17.56 31.33 12.31
CA LYS A 154 -18.54 32.23 11.71
C LYS A 154 -17.92 33.63 11.75
N GLY A 155 -17.74 34.22 10.57
CA GLY A 155 -17.06 35.49 10.39
C GLY A 155 -17.58 36.60 11.30
N VAL A 156 -16.63 37.39 11.73
CA VAL A 156 -16.84 38.77 12.18
C VAL A 156 -16.83 39.68 10.97
#